data_3b07558f5e22588e8481deccdf026bea
#
_entry.id   3b07558f5e22588e8481deccdf026bea
#
_cell.length_a   1.000
_cell.length_b   1.000
_cell.length_c   1.000
_cell.angle_alpha   90.00
_cell.angle_beta   90.00
_cell.angle_gamma   90.00
#
_symmetry.space_group_name_H-M   'P 1'
#
loop_
_entity.id
_entity.type
_entity.pdbx_description
1 polymer ?
#
loop_
_entity_poly.entity_id
_entity_poly.type
_entity_poly.pdbx_seq_one_letter_code
_entity_poly.pdbx_strand_id
1 'polypeptide(L)'
;MTPLQPIAPARGEHRDPARLLGAFARIFPVGTADTLAQNFAAFGLTQVQLNLAALGYRTIPTGDALARIDLAGIATAMREHGRAIWGVSVTYNTAHPDEAVRAATTAEAARFIAALGPLGAAAATLCTGTRDPENMWRAHPDNGGPIAWRALRRSLDTLLPAAASSGVLLAIEPEPGNVVAGTAEALQLARELGADAARIGFILDPTNLVATQPREEHARVLREAFAALGDRAICVHAKDTVPWARTLAGDGVVDYDLVLALRQGLPRAVPLIIQDATPAQLPAIIALLRRRLDAPGVA
;
A
#
# COMPACT_ATOMS: atom_id res chain seq x y z
N MET A 1 -6.74 -24.50 9.78
CA MET A 1 -5.92 -23.77 8.76
C MET A 1 -4.59 -23.41 9.39
N THR A 2 -3.47 -23.77 8.79
CA THR A 2 -2.15 -23.35 9.32
C THR A 2 -2.04 -21.84 9.20
N PRO A 3 -1.74 -21.12 10.30
CA PRO A 3 -1.57 -19.66 10.24
C PRO A 3 -0.40 -19.29 9.31
N LEU A 4 -0.53 -18.16 8.65
CA LEU A 4 0.57 -17.59 7.86
C LEU A 4 1.71 -17.23 8.80
N GLN A 5 2.95 -17.54 8.41
CA GLN A 5 4.10 -17.13 9.21
C GLN A 5 4.20 -15.59 9.26
N PRO A 6 4.42 -14.99 10.43
CA PRO A 6 4.56 -13.54 10.56
C PRO A 6 5.80 -13.05 9.81
N ILE A 7 5.72 -11.82 9.30
CA ILE A 7 6.87 -11.13 8.73
C ILE A 7 7.81 -10.68 9.86
N ALA A 8 9.12 -10.83 9.70
CA ALA A 8 10.07 -10.30 10.66
C ALA A 8 9.92 -8.78 10.85
N PRO A 9 10.06 -8.24 12.07
CA PRO A 9 9.95 -6.81 12.33
C PRO A 9 11.02 -6.04 11.53
N ALA A 10 10.62 -4.88 10.96
CA ALA A 10 11.56 -3.98 10.31
C ALA A 10 12.50 -3.35 11.35
N ARG A 11 13.77 -3.11 10.98
CA ARG A 11 14.73 -2.45 11.88
C ARG A 11 14.25 -1.03 12.20
N GLY A 12 14.07 -0.71 13.48
CA GLY A 12 13.72 0.64 13.96
C GLY A 12 12.21 0.90 14.14
N GLU A 13 11.38 -0.12 14.32
CA GLU A 13 9.95 0.06 14.58
C GLU A 13 9.70 0.90 15.84
N HIS A 14 9.15 2.11 15.65
CA HIS A 14 8.58 2.90 16.73
C HIS A 14 7.33 2.19 17.25
N ARG A 15 7.29 1.94 18.57
CA ARG A 15 6.15 1.27 19.22
C ARG A 15 4.93 2.18 19.41
N ASP A 16 5.04 3.48 19.10
CA ASP A 16 3.96 4.45 19.24
C ASP A 16 3.14 4.55 17.95
N PRO A 17 1.93 3.97 17.90
CA PRO A 17 1.08 4.00 16.70
C PRO A 17 0.69 5.41 16.26
N ALA A 18 0.63 6.39 17.16
CA ALA A 18 0.32 7.78 16.83
C ALA A 18 1.41 8.44 15.99
N ARG A 19 2.66 7.98 16.13
CA ARG A 19 3.80 8.45 15.34
C ARG A 19 3.91 7.83 13.95
N LEU A 20 3.04 6.89 13.60
CA LEU A 20 3.06 6.21 12.30
C LEU A 20 1.95 6.71 11.38
N LEU A 21 1.56 7.98 11.51
CA LEU A 21 0.63 8.62 10.58
C LEU A 21 1.39 9.20 9.38
N GLY A 22 0.91 8.89 8.21
CA GLY A 22 1.50 9.32 6.95
C GLY A 22 0.47 9.61 5.87
N ALA A 23 0.95 9.87 4.68
CA ALA A 23 0.10 10.11 3.53
C ALA A 23 0.73 9.59 2.23
N PHE A 24 -0.11 9.49 1.20
CA PHE A 24 0.33 9.25 -0.16
C PHE A 24 0.92 10.54 -0.75
N ALA A 25 2.14 10.47 -1.26
CA ALA A 25 2.89 11.64 -1.71
C ALA A 25 2.18 12.48 -2.80
N ARG A 26 1.32 11.83 -3.63
CA ARG A 26 0.57 12.53 -4.69
C ARG A 26 -0.57 13.42 -4.17
N ILE A 27 -0.84 13.44 -2.89
CA ILE A 27 -1.72 14.44 -2.27
C ILE A 27 -1.13 15.86 -2.45
N PHE A 28 0.20 15.96 -2.44
CA PHE A 28 0.90 17.23 -2.59
C PHE A 28 1.21 17.56 -4.06
N PRO A 29 1.33 18.86 -4.40
CA PRO A 29 1.78 19.26 -5.73
C PRO A 29 3.15 18.69 -6.07
N VAL A 30 3.43 18.51 -7.35
CA VAL A 30 4.74 18.09 -7.83
C VAL A 30 5.81 19.10 -7.41
N GLY A 31 6.91 18.60 -6.84
CA GLY A 31 7.99 19.43 -6.33
C GLY A 31 9.31 18.68 -6.19
N THR A 32 10.28 19.29 -5.52
CA THR A 32 11.53 18.64 -5.15
C THR A 32 11.34 17.69 -3.96
N ALA A 33 12.30 16.81 -3.70
CA ALA A 33 12.27 15.94 -2.53
C ALA A 33 12.22 16.75 -1.22
N ASP A 34 12.96 17.86 -1.15
CA ASP A 34 12.98 18.76 0.01
C ASP A 34 11.61 19.42 0.21
N THR A 35 11.02 20.01 -0.85
CA THR A 35 9.67 20.59 -0.78
C THR A 35 8.62 19.57 -0.36
N LEU A 36 8.70 18.35 -0.88
CA LEU A 36 7.79 17.28 -0.48
C LEU A 36 7.96 16.93 1.00
N ALA A 37 9.20 16.80 1.49
CA ALA A 37 9.49 16.52 2.88
C ALA A 37 8.99 17.63 3.83
N GLN A 38 9.17 18.90 3.43
CA GLN A 38 8.62 20.07 4.14
C GLN A 38 7.09 20.03 4.21
N ASN A 39 6.42 19.69 3.12
CA ASN A 39 4.97 19.53 3.10
C ASN A 39 4.50 18.48 4.12
N PHE A 40 5.13 17.30 4.16
CA PHE A 40 4.84 16.29 5.18
C PHE A 40 5.09 16.80 6.60
N ALA A 41 6.18 17.53 6.81
CA ALA A 41 6.54 18.12 8.11
C ALA A 41 5.50 19.15 8.57
N ALA A 42 5.02 20.01 7.69
CA ALA A 42 4.01 21.03 7.99
C ALA A 42 2.70 20.46 8.54
N PHE A 43 2.33 19.23 8.12
CA PHE A 43 1.15 18.52 8.62
C PHE A 43 1.47 17.54 9.77
N GLY A 44 2.73 17.47 10.21
CA GLY A 44 3.15 16.52 11.26
C GLY A 44 3.01 15.05 10.85
N LEU A 45 3.06 14.76 9.53
CA LEU A 45 3.05 13.42 8.97
C LEU A 45 4.46 12.84 8.97
N THR A 46 4.65 11.64 9.50
CA THR A 46 5.98 11.03 9.65
C THR A 46 6.28 9.96 8.61
N GLN A 47 5.26 9.37 8.01
CA GLN A 47 5.39 8.27 7.06
C GLN A 47 5.00 8.71 5.65
N VAL A 48 5.83 8.35 4.69
CA VAL A 48 5.63 8.71 3.27
C VAL A 48 5.38 7.45 2.45
N GLN A 49 4.23 7.34 1.82
CA GLN A 49 4.07 6.44 0.68
C GLN A 49 4.49 7.22 -0.58
N LEU A 50 5.74 7.03 -0.99
CA LEU A 50 6.33 7.77 -2.09
C LEU A 50 5.82 7.24 -3.44
N ASN A 51 5.35 8.14 -4.29
CA ASN A 51 5.21 7.91 -5.71
C ASN A 51 6.13 8.89 -6.43
N LEU A 52 7.02 8.41 -7.27
CA LEU A 52 7.99 9.27 -7.95
C LEU A 52 7.34 10.34 -8.84
N ALA A 53 6.06 10.17 -9.21
CA ALA A 53 5.32 11.22 -9.92
C ALA A 53 5.11 12.48 -9.08
N ALA A 54 5.16 12.41 -7.74
CA ALA A 54 5.17 13.58 -6.89
C ALA A 54 6.47 14.42 -7.01
N LEU A 55 7.51 13.83 -7.58
CA LEU A 55 8.80 14.47 -7.85
C LEU A 55 9.02 14.74 -9.36
N GLY A 56 7.97 14.62 -10.19
CA GLY A 56 8.02 14.88 -11.62
C GLY A 56 8.54 13.73 -12.48
N TYR A 57 8.75 12.54 -11.90
CA TYR A 57 9.16 11.35 -12.67
C TYR A 57 7.95 10.48 -13.02
N ARG A 58 8.17 9.43 -13.82
CA ARG A 58 7.16 8.36 -13.98
C ARG A 58 7.06 7.55 -12.69
N THR A 59 5.87 7.01 -12.39
CA THR A 59 5.66 6.09 -11.24
C THR A 59 6.65 4.93 -11.29
N ILE A 60 6.82 4.31 -12.45
CA ILE A 60 7.87 3.34 -12.74
C ILE A 60 8.77 3.97 -13.81
N PRO A 61 9.99 4.43 -13.46
CA PRO A 61 10.92 4.97 -14.44
C PRO A 61 11.50 3.86 -15.30
N THR A 62 11.72 4.15 -16.58
CA THR A 62 12.43 3.24 -17.49
C THR A 62 13.93 3.20 -17.17
N GLY A 63 14.66 2.17 -17.63
CA GLY A 63 16.04 1.92 -17.23
C GLY A 63 16.96 3.15 -17.27
N ASP A 64 17.03 3.87 -18.39
CA ASP A 64 17.87 5.06 -18.52
C ASP A 64 17.40 6.25 -17.66
N ALA A 65 16.09 6.40 -17.48
CA ALA A 65 15.55 7.43 -16.62
C ALA A 65 15.83 7.11 -15.15
N LEU A 66 15.72 5.83 -14.76
CA LEU A 66 16.02 5.37 -13.40
C LEU A 66 17.48 5.68 -13.00
N ALA A 67 18.43 5.46 -13.90
CA ALA A 67 19.85 5.71 -13.64
C ALA A 67 20.18 7.21 -13.36
N ARG A 68 19.29 8.12 -13.75
CA ARG A 68 19.44 9.57 -13.53
C ARG A 68 18.72 10.09 -12.30
N ILE A 69 17.98 9.25 -11.58
CA ILE A 69 17.25 9.64 -10.36
C ILE A 69 18.17 9.46 -9.15
N ASP A 70 18.42 10.52 -8.42
CA ASP A 70 19.17 10.47 -7.16
C ASP A 70 18.27 9.95 -6.02
N LEU A 71 18.10 8.62 -5.96
CA LEU A 71 17.30 7.97 -4.92
C LEU A 71 17.89 8.21 -3.51
N ALA A 72 19.22 8.29 -3.38
CA ALA A 72 19.87 8.54 -2.10
C ALA A 72 19.64 9.98 -1.62
N GLY A 73 19.69 10.97 -2.54
CA GLY A 73 19.35 12.35 -2.25
C GLY A 73 17.89 12.51 -1.81
N ILE A 74 16.95 11.81 -2.46
CA ILE A 74 15.54 11.78 -2.03
C ILE A 74 15.42 11.26 -0.60
N ALA A 75 16.07 10.14 -0.27
CA ALA A 75 16.06 9.58 1.08
C ALA A 75 16.67 10.52 2.11
N THR A 76 17.73 11.23 1.74
CA THR A 76 18.41 12.20 2.60
C THR A 76 17.48 13.38 2.92
N ALA A 77 16.86 13.99 1.90
CA ALA A 77 15.91 15.09 2.10
C ALA A 77 14.75 14.67 3.04
N MET A 78 14.18 13.47 2.84
CA MET A 78 13.12 12.98 3.73
C MET A 78 13.61 12.84 5.17
N ARG A 79 14.79 12.26 5.38
CA ARG A 79 15.37 12.02 6.70
C ARG A 79 15.74 13.31 7.43
N GLU A 80 16.28 14.31 6.74
CA GLU A 80 16.63 15.62 7.31
C GLU A 80 15.41 16.35 7.87
N HIS A 81 14.24 16.14 7.28
CA HIS A 81 12.96 16.63 7.81
C HIS A 81 12.29 15.64 8.80
N GLY A 82 12.95 14.55 9.19
CA GLY A 82 12.39 13.54 10.09
C GLY A 82 11.26 12.71 9.48
N ARG A 83 11.25 12.51 8.16
CA ARG A 83 10.26 11.68 7.44
C ARG A 83 10.88 10.34 7.06
N ALA A 84 10.09 9.28 7.18
CA ALA A 84 10.47 7.95 6.75
C ALA A 84 9.68 7.55 5.50
N ILE A 85 10.34 7.03 4.48
CA ILE A 85 9.67 6.44 3.34
C ILE A 85 9.24 5.03 3.75
N TRP A 86 7.94 4.88 4.08
CA TRP A 86 7.39 3.57 4.41
C TRP A 86 7.36 2.66 3.18
N GLY A 87 6.86 3.18 2.06
CA GLY A 87 6.70 2.40 0.85
C GLY A 87 6.84 3.24 -0.41
N VAL A 88 7.16 2.58 -1.51
CA VAL A 88 7.29 3.19 -2.83
C VAL A 88 6.27 2.59 -3.77
N SER A 89 5.51 3.43 -4.49
CA SER A 89 4.54 2.95 -5.47
C SER A 89 5.23 2.37 -6.70
N VAL A 90 4.96 1.09 -6.96
CA VAL A 90 5.36 0.36 -8.18
C VAL A 90 4.09 -0.17 -8.85
N THR A 91 3.11 0.73 -8.99
CA THR A 91 1.75 0.37 -9.42
C THR A 91 1.64 0.28 -10.93
N TYR A 92 1.25 -0.89 -11.42
CA TYR A 92 0.94 -1.18 -12.83
C TYR A 92 -0.02 -2.38 -12.91
N ASN A 93 -0.54 -2.67 -14.10
CA ASN A 93 -1.44 -3.82 -14.29
C ASN A 93 -0.65 -5.14 -14.36
N THR A 94 -0.45 -5.79 -13.20
CA THR A 94 0.32 -7.05 -13.10
C THR A 94 -0.39 -8.26 -13.74
N ALA A 95 -1.68 -8.13 -14.05
CA ALA A 95 -2.48 -9.15 -14.73
C ALA A 95 -2.92 -8.74 -16.15
N HIS A 96 -2.29 -7.73 -16.75
CA HIS A 96 -2.63 -7.21 -18.08
C HIS A 96 -2.84 -8.34 -19.09
N PRO A 97 -3.92 -8.30 -19.92
CA PRO A 97 -4.25 -9.39 -20.85
C PRO A 97 -3.18 -9.60 -21.94
N ASP A 98 -2.58 -8.53 -22.46
CA ASP A 98 -1.45 -8.62 -23.37
C ASP A 98 -0.19 -9.03 -22.62
N GLU A 99 0.35 -10.19 -22.99
CA GLU A 99 1.54 -10.77 -22.33
C GLU A 99 2.82 -9.96 -22.59
N ALA A 100 2.97 -9.40 -23.78
CA ALA A 100 4.15 -8.60 -24.12
C ALA A 100 4.18 -7.30 -23.33
N VAL A 101 3.05 -6.61 -23.23
CA VAL A 101 2.88 -5.40 -22.42
C VAL A 101 3.15 -5.71 -20.94
N ARG A 102 2.55 -6.78 -20.43
CA ARG A 102 2.75 -7.21 -19.05
C ARG A 102 4.21 -7.54 -18.75
N ALA A 103 4.85 -8.36 -19.59
CA ALA A 103 6.23 -8.77 -19.39
C ALA A 103 7.19 -7.58 -19.44
N ALA A 104 7.04 -6.67 -20.40
CA ALA A 104 7.86 -5.47 -20.52
C ALA A 104 7.72 -4.57 -19.29
N THR A 105 6.48 -4.29 -18.85
CA THR A 105 6.23 -3.44 -17.66
C THR A 105 6.72 -4.11 -16.38
N THR A 106 6.57 -5.44 -16.26
CA THR A 106 7.07 -6.20 -15.11
C THR A 106 8.61 -6.15 -15.04
N ALA A 107 9.29 -6.22 -16.18
CA ALA A 107 10.74 -6.11 -16.22
C ALA A 107 11.23 -4.72 -15.77
N GLU A 108 10.54 -3.63 -16.17
CA GLU A 108 10.86 -2.28 -15.68
C GLU A 108 10.57 -2.15 -14.18
N ALA A 109 9.45 -2.68 -13.72
CA ALA A 109 9.10 -2.71 -12.30
C ALA A 109 10.14 -3.47 -11.47
N ALA A 110 10.62 -4.62 -11.95
CA ALA A 110 11.67 -5.39 -11.30
C ALA A 110 12.99 -4.61 -11.20
N ARG A 111 13.41 -3.92 -12.28
CA ARG A 111 14.60 -3.06 -12.24
C ARG A 111 14.45 -1.93 -11.23
N PHE A 112 13.27 -1.30 -11.18
CA PHE A 112 13.01 -0.23 -10.22
C PHE A 112 12.98 -0.76 -8.78
N ILE A 113 12.32 -1.88 -8.51
CA ILE A 113 12.31 -2.52 -7.19
C ILE A 113 13.73 -2.86 -6.73
N ALA A 114 14.56 -3.44 -7.60
CA ALA A 114 15.94 -3.75 -7.28
C ALA A 114 16.79 -2.52 -6.91
N ALA A 115 16.41 -1.34 -7.42
CA ALA A 115 17.10 -0.08 -7.14
C ALA A 115 16.60 0.64 -5.87
N LEU A 116 15.57 0.16 -5.16
CA LEU A 116 14.96 0.86 -4.03
C LEU A 116 15.82 0.91 -2.75
N GLY A 117 16.86 0.09 -2.66
CA GLY A 117 17.71 0.01 -1.46
C GLY A 117 18.15 1.37 -0.90
N PRO A 118 18.66 2.33 -1.70
CA PRO A 118 19.09 3.66 -1.23
C PRO A 118 17.95 4.50 -0.62
N LEU A 119 16.69 4.25 -0.96
CA LEU A 119 15.54 4.94 -0.36
C LEU A 119 15.27 4.52 1.08
N GLY A 120 15.76 3.37 1.52
CA GLY A 120 15.47 2.83 2.85
C GLY A 120 13.99 2.48 3.07
N ALA A 121 13.24 2.31 1.98
CA ALA A 121 11.82 1.97 2.05
C ALA A 121 11.60 0.54 2.56
N ALA A 122 10.54 0.33 3.34
CA ALA A 122 10.18 -1.00 3.82
C ALA A 122 9.47 -1.84 2.74
N ALA A 123 8.78 -1.21 1.79
CA ALA A 123 7.96 -1.91 0.82
C ALA A 123 7.89 -1.24 -0.56
N ALA A 124 7.64 -2.06 -1.58
CA ALA A 124 7.16 -1.64 -2.90
C ALA A 124 5.67 -1.98 -3.00
N THR A 125 4.79 -0.97 -3.18
CA THR A 125 3.35 -1.21 -3.22
C THR A 125 2.93 -1.62 -4.63
N LEU A 126 2.12 -2.66 -4.72
CA LEU A 126 1.65 -3.26 -5.95
C LEU A 126 0.13 -3.30 -6.02
N CYS A 127 -0.40 -3.07 -7.21
CA CYS A 127 -1.74 -3.45 -7.62
C CYS A 127 -1.69 -4.86 -8.24
N THR A 128 -2.63 -5.72 -7.92
CA THR A 128 -2.65 -7.10 -8.47
C THR A 128 -3.28 -7.16 -9.86
N GLY A 129 -3.72 -6.04 -10.39
CA GLY A 129 -4.13 -5.85 -11.76
C GLY A 129 -5.46 -6.50 -12.13
N THR A 130 -5.82 -6.32 -13.38
CA THR A 130 -7.08 -6.75 -13.97
C THR A 130 -6.86 -7.26 -15.39
N ARG A 131 -7.84 -7.99 -15.90
CA ARG A 131 -7.89 -8.38 -17.32
C ARG A 131 -8.41 -7.26 -18.25
N ASP A 132 -8.77 -6.09 -17.68
CA ASP A 132 -9.07 -4.89 -18.47
C ASP A 132 -7.77 -4.31 -19.07
N PRO A 133 -7.68 -4.17 -20.40
CA PRO A 133 -6.47 -3.68 -21.06
C PRO A 133 -6.24 -2.17 -20.95
N GLU A 134 -7.31 -1.41 -20.64
CA GLU A 134 -7.27 0.06 -20.71
C GLU A 134 -7.20 0.70 -19.32
N ASN A 135 -7.81 0.06 -18.31
CA ASN A 135 -7.92 0.63 -16.97
C ASN A 135 -7.64 -0.42 -15.89
N MET A 136 -6.46 -0.36 -15.30
CA MET A 136 -6.01 -1.27 -14.26
C MET A 136 -6.86 -1.26 -12.97
N TRP A 137 -7.77 -0.31 -12.84
CA TRP A 137 -8.69 -0.17 -11.69
C TRP A 137 -10.10 -0.66 -12.00
N ARG A 138 -10.37 -0.97 -13.28
CA ARG A 138 -11.69 -1.45 -13.70
C ARG A 138 -11.79 -2.96 -13.46
N ALA A 139 -12.82 -3.39 -12.75
CA ALA A 139 -13.13 -4.80 -12.61
C ALA A 139 -13.39 -5.45 -13.97
N HIS A 140 -12.95 -6.68 -14.14
CA HIS A 140 -13.18 -7.48 -15.34
C HIS A 140 -13.72 -8.87 -14.95
N PRO A 141 -14.70 -9.43 -15.65
CA PRO A 141 -15.30 -10.73 -15.31
C PRO A 141 -14.28 -11.86 -15.26
N ASP A 142 -13.21 -11.80 -16.04
CA ASP A 142 -12.16 -12.83 -16.06
C ASP A 142 -11.13 -12.70 -14.93
N ASN A 143 -11.23 -11.69 -14.04
CA ASN A 143 -10.26 -11.51 -12.95
C ASN A 143 -10.23 -12.70 -11.97
N GLY A 144 -11.37 -13.32 -11.69
CA GLY A 144 -11.46 -14.52 -10.85
C GLY A 144 -11.01 -15.80 -11.55
N GLY A 145 -10.64 -15.72 -12.84
CA GLY A 145 -10.30 -16.90 -13.62
C GLY A 145 -8.84 -17.35 -13.50
N PRO A 146 -8.53 -18.61 -13.85
CA PRO A 146 -7.17 -19.15 -13.74
C PRO A 146 -6.17 -18.49 -14.67
N ILE A 147 -6.60 -17.82 -15.74
CA ILE A 147 -5.72 -17.10 -16.66
C ILE A 147 -5.17 -15.82 -15.98
N ALA A 148 -6.06 -15.05 -15.32
CA ALA A 148 -5.68 -13.86 -14.57
C ALA A 148 -4.73 -14.21 -13.41
N TRP A 149 -5.08 -15.27 -12.68
CA TRP A 149 -4.25 -15.75 -11.56
C TRP A 149 -2.85 -16.16 -12.02
N ARG A 150 -2.73 -16.93 -13.10
CA ARG A 150 -1.42 -17.27 -13.68
C ARG A 150 -0.65 -16.06 -14.18
N ALA A 151 -1.33 -15.05 -14.76
CA ALA A 151 -0.70 -13.82 -15.20
C ALA A 151 -0.07 -13.05 -14.02
N LEU A 152 -0.84 -12.87 -12.93
CA LEU A 152 -0.35 -12.30 -11.67
C LEU A 152 0.86 -13.09 -11.14
N ARG A 153 0.75 -14.42 -11.03
CA ARG A 153 1.81 -15.28 -10.52
C ARG A 153 3.11 -15.11 -11.31
N ARG A 154 3.07 -15.13 -12.64
CA ARG A 154 4.24 -14.89 -13.50
C ARG A 154 4.88 -13.51 -13.26
N SER A 155 4.06 -12.47 -13.03
CA SER A 155 4.58 -11.15 -12.69
C SER A 155 5.31 -11.20 -11.33
N LEU A 156 4.72 -11.84 -10.32
CA LEU A 156 5.34 -11.97 -8.99
C LEU A 156 6.64 -12.79 -9.03
N ASP A 157 6.70 -13.85 -9.84
CA ASP A 157 7.92 -14.67 -10.01
C ASP A 157 9.11 -13.82 -10.51
N THR A 158 8.83 -12.75 -11.28
CA THR A 158 9.85 -11.78 -11.72
C THR A 158 10.18 -10.72 -10.66
N LEU A 159 9.18 -10.29 -9.87
CA LEU A 159 9.35 -9.20 -8.90
C LEU A 159 9.96 -9.67 -7.57
N LEU A 160 9.69 -10.90 -7.14
CA LEU A 160 10.15 -11.43 -5.85
C LEU A 160 11.68 -11.45 -5.70
N PRO A 161 12.47 -11.88 -6.71
CA PRO A 161 13.93 -11.78 -6.65
C PRO A 161 14.44 -10.34 -6.53
N ALA A 162 13.79 -9.39 -7.24
CA ALA A 162 14.14 -7.97 -7.17
C ALA A 162 13.87 -7.38 -5.78
N ALA A 163 12.73 -7.74 -5.17
CA ALA A 163 12.40 -7.36 -3.80
C ALA A 163 13.38 -7.95 -2.78
N ALA A 164 13.81 -9.20 -3.01
CA ALA A 164 14.82 -9.85 -2.18
C ALA A 164 16.16 -9.12 -2.23
N SER A 165 16.59 -8.69 -3.43
CA SER A 165 17.89 -8.02 -3.63
C SER A 165 17.94 -6.62 -3.01
N SER A 166 16.82 -5.87 -3.01
CA SER A 166 16.74 -4.54 -2.42
C SER A 166 16.32 -4.52 -0.94
N GLY A 167 15.93 -5.69 -0.41
CA GLY A 167 15.51 -5.81 0.99
C GLY A 167 14.10 -5.28 1.29
N VAL A 168 13.28 -4.97 0.26
CA VAL A 168 11.90 -4.51 0.44
C VAL A 168 10.92 -5.68 0.42
N LEU A 169 9.73 -5.47 1.00
CA LEU A 169 8.58 -6.35 0.82
C LEU A 169 7.76 -5.91 -0.40
N LEU A 170 7.12 -6.85 -1.07
CA LEU A 170 6.04 -6.52 -2.01
C LEU A 170 4.75 -6.32 -1.21
N ALA A 171 4.23 -5.11 -1.19
CA ALA A 171 3.01 -4.76 -0.49
C ALA A 171 1.81 -4.95 -1.40
N ILE A 172 1.03 -5.99 -1.13
CA ILE A 172 -0.17 -6.35 -1.88
C ILE A 172 -1.39 -5.72 -1.20
N GLU A 173 -2.15 -4.94 -1.95
CA GLU A 173 -3.43 -4.40 -1.51
C GLU A 173 -4.56 -5.23 -2.13
N PRO A 174 -5.38 -5.93 -1.33
CA PRO A 174 -6.62 -6.53 -1.83
C PRO A 174 -7.58 -5.44 -2.30
N GLU A 175 -8.03 -5.51 -3.56
CA GLU A 175 -8.89 -4.51 -4.16
C GLU A 175 -9.95 -5.15 -5.07
N PRO A 176 -11.26 -4.85 -4.89
CA PRO A 176 -12.37 -5.54 -5.56
C PRO A 176 -12.30 -5.56 -7.10
N GLY A 177 -11.65 -4.53 -7.69
CA GLY A 177 -11.44 -4.45 -9.14
C GLY A 177 -10.28 -5.29 -9.67
N ASN A 178 -9.54 -5.98 -8.81
CA ASN A 178 -8.30 -6.66 -9.12
C ASN A 178 -8.39 -8.18 -9.00
N VAL A 179 -7.31 -8.89 -9.37
CA VAL A 179 -7.21 -10.36 -9.28
C VAL A 179 -7.22 -10.83 -7.83
N VAL A 180 -6.52 -10.12 -6.93
CA VAL A 180 -6.67 -10.32 -5.48
C VAL A 180 -7.74 -9.34 -5.00
N ALA A 181 -8.98 -9.80 -5.05
CA ALA A 181 -10.14 -8.95 -4.80
C ALA A 181 -10.44 -8.73 -3.32
N GLY A 182 -9.98 -9.64 -2.46
CA GLY A 182 -10.28 -9.59 -1.03
C GLY A 182 -9.41 -10.52 -0.19
N THR A 183 -9.86 -10.77 1.03
CA THR A 183 -9.14 -11.57 2.04
C THR A 183 -8.89 -13.02 1.58
N ALA A 184 -9.85 -13.63 0.91
CA ALA A 184 -9.75 -15.03 0.47
C ALA A 184 -8.64 -15.22 -0.56
N GLU A 185 -8.58 -14.35 -1.58
CA GLU A 185 -7.56 -14.38 -2.63
C GLU A 185 -6.17 -14.00 -2.06
N ALA A 186 -6.11 -13.07 -1.11
CA ALA A 186 -4.87 -12.72 -0.42
C ALA A 186 -4.29 -13.92 0.35
N LEU A 187 -5.13 -14.66 1.08
CA LEU A 187 -4.73 -15.88 1.76
C LEU A 187 -4.34 -17.00 0.78
N GLN A 188 -5.05 -17.14 -0.33
CA GLN A 188 -4.71 -18.08 -1.39
C GLN A 188 -3.33 -17.77 -1.96
N LEU A 189 -3.07 -16.49 -2.31
CA LEU A 189 -1.79 -16.05 -2.84
C LEU A 189 -0.65 -16.38 -1.88
N ALA A 190 -0.79 -16.05 -0.61
CA ALA A 190 0.23 -16.32 0.40
C ALA A 190 0.51 -17.83 0.56
N ARG A 191 -0.53 -18.66 0.52
CA ARG A 191 -0.36 -20.13 0.58
C ARG A 191 0.38 -20.68 -0.64
N GLU A 192 0.00 -20.23 -1.84
CA GLU A 192 0.60 -20.69 -3.08
C GLU A 192 2.04 -20.21 -3.29
N LEU A 193 2.41 -19.09 -2.69
CA LEU A 193 3.80 -18.59 -2.68
C LEU A 193 4.71 -19.44 -1.78
N GLY A 194 4.16 -20.17 -0.82
CA GLY A 194 4.97 -21.00 0.06
C GLY A 194 6.05 -20.21 0.81
N ALA A 195 7.33 -20.56 0.63
CA ALA A 195 8.44 -19.86 1.26
C ALA A 195 8.59 -18.41 0.77
N ASP A 196 8.26 -18.12 -0.48
CA ASP A 196 8.34 -16.77 -1.05
C ASP A 196 7.30 -15.82 -0.44
N ALA A 197 6.26 -16.36 0.22
CA ALA A 197 5.34 -15.56 1.00
C ALA A 197 6.06 -14.69 2.05
N ALA A 198 7.24 -15.07 2.53
CA ALA A 198 8.04 -14.22 3.43
C ALA A 198 8.41 -12.85 2.82
N ARG A 199 8.31 -12.70 1.51
CA ARG A 199 8.62 -11.46 0.77
C ARG A 199 7.40 -10.60 0.46
N ILE A 200 6.19 -11.02 0.85
CA ILE A 200 4.98 -10.20 0.68
C ILE A 200 4.41 -9.77 2.03
N GLY A 201 3.84 -8.56 2.05
CA GLY A 201 3.00 -8.06 3.12
C GLY A 201 1.69 -7.53 2.55
N PHE A 202 0.70 -7.35 3.41
CA PHE A 202 -0.60 -6.85 3.00
C PHE A 202 -0.81 -5.41 3.44
N ILE A 203 -1.39 -4.62 2.54
CA ILE A 203 -2.00 -3.34 2.87
C ILE A 203 -3.46 -3.63 3.18
N LEU A 204 -3.89 -3.30 4.39
CA LEU A 204 -5.29 -3.40 4.77
C LEU A 204 -5.97 -2.07 4.47
N ASP A 205 -6.76 -2.03 3.42
CA ASP A 205 -7.57 -0.88 3.06
C ASP A 205 -9.04 -1.14 3.43
N PRO A 206 -9.53 -0.50 4.50
CA PRO A 206 -10.91 -0.74 4.98
C PRO A 206 -11.95 -0.47 3.91
N THR A 207 -11.73 0.57 3.09
CA THR A 207 -12.65 0.95 2.00
C THR A 207 -12.75 -0.15 0.96
N ASN A 208 -11.60 -0.68 0.52
CA ASN A 208 -11.58 -1.77 -0.46
C ASN A 208 -12.19 -3.05 0.11
N LEU A 209 -11.91 -3.36 1.37
CA LEU A 209 -12.43 -4.57 2.02
C LEU A 209 -13.97 -4.58 2.14
N VAL A 210 -14.59 -3.41 2.33
CA VAL A 210 -16.05 -3.31 2.48
C VAL A 210 -16.79 -2.86 1.22
N ALA A 211 -16.09 -2.43 0.18
CA ALA A 211 -16.68 -1.77 -0.99
C ALA A 211 -17.82 -2.53 -1.70
N THR A 212 -17.78 -3.85 -1.65
CA THR A 212 -18.79 -4.73 -2.29
C THR A 212 -19.73 -5.38 -1.28
N GLN A 213 -19.65 -5.00 0.01
CA GLN A 213 -20.39 -5.63 1.09
C GLN A 213 -21.57 -4.74 1.54
N PRO A 214 -22.71 -5.32 1.96
CA PRO A 214 -23.76 -4.57 2.59
C PRO A 214 -23.25 -3.99 3.93
N ARG A 215 -23.78 -2.82 4.31
CA ARG A 215 -23.25 -2.03 5.44
C ARG A 215 -23.28 -2.79 6.77
N GLU A 216 -24.28 -3.62 6.99
CA GLU A 216 -24.41 -4.45 8.19
C GLU A 216 -23.30 -5.47 8.33
N GLU A 217 -22.63 -5.83 7.25
CA GLU A 217 -21.53 -6.79 7.23
C GLU A 217 -20.14 -6.13 7.43
N HIS A 218 -20.03 -4.82 7.30
CA HIS A 218 -18.74 -4.12 7.31
C HIS A 218 -17.90 -4.45 8.53
N ALA A 219 -18.49 -4.39 9.74
CA ALA A 219 -17.77 -4.66 10.98
C ALA A 219 -17.25 -6.11 11.04
N ARG A 220 -18.03 -7.08 10.57
CA ARG A 220 -17.63 -8.49 10.51
C ARG A 220 -16.50 -8.68 9.51
N VAL A 221 -16.63 -8.15 8.29
CA VAL A 221 -15.63 -8.26 7.22
C VAL A 221 -14.30 -7.66 7.66
N LEU A 222 -14.30 -6.47 8.28
CA LEU A 222 -13.09 -5.83 8.79
C LEU A 222 -12.41 -6.68 9.87
N ARG A 223 -13.16 -7.20 10.86
CA ARG A 223 -12.61 -8.08 11.91
C ARG A 223 -11.99 -9.33 11.31
N GLU A 224 -12.66 -9.98 10.38
CA GLU A 224 -12.17 -11.20 9.72
C GLU A 224 -10.92 -10.93 8.89
N ALA A 225 -10.87 -9.84 8.13
CA ALA A 225 -9.71 -9.46 7.33
C ALA A 225 -8.48 -9.14 8.21
N PHE A 226 -8.68 -8.35 9.27
CA PHE A 226 -7.59 -8.02 10.19
C PHE A 226 -7.10 -9.26 10.97
N ALA A 227 -8.00 -10.14 11.37
CA ALA A 227 -7.62 -11.41 12.01
C ALA A 227 -6.87 -12.35 11.05
N ALA A 228 -7.29 -12.42 9.79
CA ALA A 228 -6.73 -13.36 8.81
C ALA A 228 -5.39 -12.89 8.21
N LEU A 229 -5.23 -11.59 8.00
CA LEU A 229 -4.07 -11.00 7.32
C LEU A 229 -3.15 -10.21 8.27
N GLY A 230 -3.57 -10.00 9.53
CA GLY A 230 -2.90 -9.11 10.48
C GLY A 230 -1.45 -9.47 10.78
N ASP A 231 -1.11 -10.75 10.85
CA ASP A 231 0.28 -11.22 11.05
C ASP A 231 1.23 -10.77 9.91
N ARG A 232 0.65 -10.40 8.78
CA ARG A 232 1.35 -9.96 7.59
C ARG A 232 0.96 -8.55 7.14
N ALA A 233 0.14 -7.86 7.93
CA ALA A 233 -0.18 -6.47 7.67
C ALA A 233 1.05 -5.59 7.84
N ILE A 234 1.33 -4.73 6.86
CA ILE A 234 2.46 -3.80 6.85
C ILE A 234 2.03 -2.36 6.69
N CYS A 235 0.75 -2.13 6.44
CA CYS A 235 0.14 -0.80 6.32
C CYS A 235 -1.37 -0.92 6.46
N VAL A 236 -1.99 0.16 6.95
CA VAL A 236 -3.42 0.41 6.84
C VAL A 236 -3.63 1.71 6.05
N HIS A 237 -4.48 1.69 5.04
CA HIS A 237 -4.86 2.92 4.34
C HIS A 237 -6.01 3.64 5.05
N ALA A 238 -5.99 4.96 4.98
CA ALA A 238 -7.04 5.84 5.48
C ALA A 238 -7.65 6.61 4.31
N LYS A 239 -8.66 6.03 3.72
CA LYS A 239 -9.60 6.62 2.76
C LYS A 239 -10.99 6.11 3.08
N ASP A 240 -12.02 6.68 2.49
CA ASP A 240 -13.40 6.25 2.74
C ASP A 240 -14.19 6.19 1.44
N THR A 241 -15.41 5.77 1.51
CA THR A 241 -16.34 5.72 0.39
C THR A 241 -17.76 6.08 0.85
N VAL A 242 -18.52 6.64 -0.04
CA VAL A 242 -19.99 6.71 0.04
C VAL A 242 -20.54 5.87 -1.11
N PRO A 243 -21.83 5.50 -1.11
CA PRO A 243 -22.41 4.83 -2.26
C PRO A 243 -22.04 5.58 -3.55
N TRP A 244 -21.34 4.87 -4.47
CA TRP A 244 -20.94 5.34 -5.81
C TRP A 244 -19.74 6.30 -5.90
N ALA A 245 -19.09 6.70 -4.79
CA ALA A 245 -17.93 7.59 -4.82
C ALA A 245 -16.94 7.34 -3.69
N ARG A 246 -15.64 7.58 -3.94
CA ARG A 246 -14.64 7.68 -2.88
C ARG A 246 -14.82 9.01 -2.15
N THR A 247 -14.54 9.02 -0.85
CA THR A 247 -14.61 10.21 -0.01
C THR A 247 -13.45 10.21 1.00
N LEU A 248 -13.40 11.24 1.83
CA LEU A 248 -12.35 11.41 2.82
C LEU A 248 -12.52 10.42 3.98
N ALA A 249 -11.42 10.04 4.59
CA ALA A 249 -11.45 9.19 5.78
C ALA A 249 -12.34 9.82 6.87
N GLY A 250 -13.39 9.08 7.24
CA GLY A 250 -14.37 9.47 8.24
C GLY A 250 -15.62 10.19 7.72
N ASP A 251 -15.70 10.50 6.44
CA ASP A 251 -16.87 11.14 5.80
C ASP A 251 -17.76 10.12 5.05
N GLY A 252 -17.43 8.83 5.13
CA GLY A 252 -18.09 7.75 4.41
C GLY A 252 -18.73 6.70 5.30
N VAL A 253 -18.60 5.45 4.87
CA VAL A 253 -19.23 4.29 5.52
C VAL A 253 -18.28 3.50 6.41
N VAL A 254 -16.98 3.82 6.40
CA VAL A 254 -15.96 3.11 7.18
C VAL A 254 -16.04 3.52 8.65
N ASP A 255 -16.18 2.53 9.53
CA ASP A 255 -16.10 2.74 10.98
C ASP A 255 -14.62 2.88 11.39
N TYR A 256 -14.15 4.12 11.48
CA TYR A 256 -12.76 4.41 11.87
C TYR A 256 -12.46 4.13 13.33
N ASP A 257 -13.43 4.08 14.21
CA ASP A 257 -13.20 3.67 15.60
C ASP A 257 -12.85 2.17 15.63
N LEU A 258 -13.60 1.35 14.89
CA LEU A 258 -13.29 -0.06 14.72
C LEU A 258 -11.94 -0.28 14.01
N VAL A 259 -11.69 0.41 12.89
CA VAL A 259 -10.44 0.25 12.11
C VAL A 259 -9.22 0.56 12.96
N LEU A 260 -9.24 1.64 13.73
CA LEU A 260 -8.11 2.04 14.56
C LEU A 260 -7.91 1.09 15.75
N ALA A 261 -9.00 0.59 16.34
CA ALA A 261 -8.92 -0.46 17.38
C ALA A 261 -8.31 -1.75 16.81
N LEU A 262 -8.75 -2.19 15.63
CA LEU A 262 -8.18 -3.37 14.95
C LEU A 262 -6.71 -3.16 14.60
N ARG A 263 -6.33 -1.98 14.12
CA ARG A 263 -4.93 -1.64 13.84
C ARG A 263 -4.06 -1.67 15.08
N GLN A 264 -4.55 -1.18 16.22
CA GLN A 264 -3.84 -1.24 17.51
C GLN A 264 -3.64 -2.69 18.00
N GLY A 265 -4.58 -3.57 17.68
CA GLY A 265 -4.52 -5.01 18.00
C GLY A 265 -3.59 -5.82 17.10
N LEU A 266 -2.98 -5.22 16.05
CA LEU A 266 -2.03 -5.94 15.19
C LEU A 266 -0.76 -6.31 15.97
N PRO A 267 -0.10 -7.45 15.64
CA PRO A 267 1.11 -7.92 16.34
C PRO A 267 2.31 -6.98 16.19
N ARG A 268 2.24 -6.03 15.25
CA ARG A 268 3.23 -4.97 15.04
C ARG A 268 2.54 -3.62 14.83
N ALA A 269 3.23 -2.54 15.16
CA ALA A 269 2.80 -1.21 14.78
C ALA A 269 3.01 -1.00 13.27
N VAL A 270 1.94 -0.69 12.55
CA VAL A 270 1.97 -0.44 11.10
C VAL A 270 1.57 1.01 10.78
N PRO A 271 2.12 1.61 9.71
CA PRO A 271 1.70 2.94 9.26
C PRO A 271 0.21 3.01 8.93
N LEU A 272 -0.38 4.17 9.23
CA LEU A 272 -1.69 4.59 8.73
C LEU A 272 -1.47 5.66 7.66
N ILE A 273 -1.79 5.36 6.42
CA ILE A 273 -1.48 6.20 5.26
C ILE A 273 -2.75 6.81 4.69
N ILE A 274 -2.86 8.14 4.78
CA ILE A 274 -3.98 8.90 4.20
C ILE A 274 -3.86 8.89 2.67
N GLN A 275 -4.97 8.56 2.02
CA GLN A 275 -5.11 8.57 0.56
C GLN A 275 -6.35 9.38 0.12
N ASP A 276 -6.45 9.64 -1.18
CA ASP A 276 -7.60 10.29 -1.84
C ASP A 276 -8.03 11.62 -1.19
N ALA A 277 -7.04 12.43 -0.74
CA ALA A 277 -7.25 13.73 -0.14
C ALA A 277 -6.49 14.82 -0.90
N THR A 278 -6.83 16.08 -0.63
CA THR A 278 -6.07 17.26 -1.04
C THR A 278 -5.35 17.86 0.18
N PRO A 279 -4.32 18.70 0.00
CA PRO A 279 -3.64 19.37 1.12
C PRO A 279 -4.61 20.16 2.02
N ALA A 280 -5.63 20.79 1.43
CA ALA A 280 -6.62 21.57 2.18
C ALA A 280 -7.48 20.70 3.12
N GLN A 281 -7.66 19.42 2.81
CA GLN A 281 -8.47 18.47 3.58
C GLN A 281 -7.67 17.78 4.69
N LEU A 282 -6.34 17.72 4.58
CA LEU A 282 -5.48 17.03 5.55
C LEU A 282 -5.68 17.47 7.00
N PRO A 283 -5.84 18.77 7.35
CA PRO A 283 -6.02 19.16 8.76
C PRO A 283 -7.22 18.51 9.42
N ALA A 284 -8.35 18.42 8.72
CA ALA A 284 -9.58 17.82 9.25
C ALA A 284 -9.42 16.30 9.42
N ILE A 285 -8.85 15.61 8.41
CA ILE A 285 -8.61 14.17 8.45
C ILE A 285 -7.63 13.82 9.58
N ILE A 286 -6.50 14.56 9.68
CA ILE A 286 -5.49 14.33 10.71
C ILE A 286 -6.06 14.55 12.10
N ALA A 287 -6.86 15.62 12.30
CA ALA A 287 -7.51 15.88 13.58
C ALA A 287 -8.51 14.76 13.96
N LEU A 288 -9.26 14.24 12.99
CA LEU A 288 -10.16 13.11 13.19
C LEU A 288 -9.40 11.86 13.65
N LEU A 289 -8.35 11.47 12.88
CA LEU A 289 -7.58 10.26 13.15
C LEU A 289 -6.83 10.35 14.48
N ARG A 290 -6.20 11.51 14.79
CA ARG A 290 -5.46 11.71 16.05
C ARG A 290 -6.38 11.65 17.27
N ARG A 291 -7.53 12.32 17.26
CA ARG A 291 -8.49 12.23 18.39
C ARG A 291 -8.87 10.80 18.73
N ARG A 292 -8.98 9.93 17.72
CA ARG A 292 -9.29 8.52 17.91
C ARG A 292 -8.07 7.68 18.33
N LEU A 293 -6.89 8.02 17.85
CA LEU A 293 -5.63 7.35 18.25
C LEU A 293 -5.25 7.68 19.70
N ASP A 294 -5.57 8.90 20.16
CA ASP A 294 -5.26 9.38 21.52
C ASP A 294 -6.37 9.01 22.52
N ALA A 295 -7.51 8.54 22.07
CA ALA A 295 -8.58 8.07 22.95
C ALA A 295 -8.12 6.81 23.72
N PRO A 296 -8.31 6.74 25.04
CA PRO A 296 -8.01 5.53 25.79
C PRO A 296 -8.82 4.38 25.19
N GLY A 297 -8.12 3.32 24.81
CA GLY A 297 -8.72 2.17 24.13
C GLY A 297 -9.93 1.67 24.90
N VAL A 298 -11.07 1.55 24.21
CA VAL A 298 -12.21 0.80 24.73
C VAL A 298 -11.77 -0.66 24.73
N ALA A 299 -11.50 -1.16 25.96
CA ALA A 299 -11.11 -2.54 26.25
C ALA A 299 -12.20 -3.54 25.82
#